data_da71cf39b3b497720a0b0442fa0f2541
#
_entry.id   da71cf39b3b497720a0b0442fa0f2541
#
_cell.length_a   1.000
_cell.length_b   1.000
_cell.length_c   1.000
_cell.angle_alpha   90.00
_cell.angle_beta   90.00
_cell.angle_gamma   90.00
#
_symmetry.space_group_name_H-M   'P 1'
#
loop_
_entity.id
_entity.type
_entity.pdbx_description
1 polymer ?
#
loop_
_entity_poly.entity_id
_entity_poly.type
_entity_poly.pdbx_seq_one_letter_code
_entity_poly.pdbx_strand_id
1 'polypeptide(L)'
;MPSIISCMMLAASLLLTPVFSFAQTQTEHFDIDRFKIEGNTLLKPDEIDAVLKPFIGKHREYGDVQRAIEALRQRYRSRGFSVVWVIAPEQELGQGVVTLQVIEAKIGKITIEGNRFFDDANIRASLPALREGTSPRAGDISANAQLANESPAKQVDVVLRPGKTQDVVDATVDVLDVRPLKAFMTLDNTGNPQTGDYRLGVGVQHANLFNRDDVGTFNYVTSPGKESQVSLYSGSYRVPLYSQGDSMDFIMGYSNVSAGTAQTVAGPLTFSGNGTVYGLRYNQLLNRQGEYSHRLVYGLDYRAYQNNCSLGSFGAAGCGPVAADVTVRPISLTYSGNWARPGRISDFYVALSHNIPGAVNGQESNFNASRPSPTGGNGATSRYTILRFGTSMVNAFESNWQVRVALNAQYTPDALVSGEQFGIAGMTAVRGFLEREIARDTGYFGNLELYSPNLAGEMIPGESNLRGLLFYDIGRAANNPLAGETRQLASISSIGAGFRWNIQRDFNMRFDLARVISGIVDGVGNQAGSYRGHISVYVGI
;
A
#
# COMPACT_ATOMS: atom_id res chain seq x y z
N MET A 1 70.42 -13.47 -16.69
CA MET A 1 71.77 -13.62 -17.26
C MET A 1 71.64 -13.94 -18.73
N PRO A 2 72.50 -13.44 -19.60
CA PRO A 2 73.02 -12.09 -19.81
C PRO A 2 72.56 -11.60 -21.21
N SER A 3 72.79 -10.48 -21.77
CA SER A 3 73.72 -9.37 -21.80
C SER A 3 73.48 -8.63 -23.13
N ILE A 4 73.31 -7.32 -23.09
CA ILE A 4 74.25 -6.25 -23.49
C ILE A 4 74.74 -6.31 -24.96
N ILE A 5 74.53 -5.23 -25.72
CA ILE A 5 75.51 -4.36 -26.44
C ILE A 5 74.75 -3.67 -27.58
N SER A 6 74.38 -2.39 -27.44
CA SER A 6 75.08 -1.20 -27.95
C SER A 6 75.33 -1.15 -29.47
N CYS A 7 74.70 -0.19 -30.16
CA CYS A 7 75.44 0.63 -31.16
C CYS A 7 74.69 1.93 -31.44
N MET A 8 75.34 3.06 -31.24
CA MET A 8 74.99 4.41 -31.65
C MET A 8 74.98 4.52 -33.21
N MET A 9 73.95 5.16 -33.75
CA MET A 9 74.12 5.93 -34.99
C MET A 9 73.27 7.22 -34.89
N LEU A 10 73.96 8.34 -34.92
CA LEU A 10 73.49 9.68 -35.12
C LEU A 10 72.91 9.79 -36.54
N ALA A 11 71.66 10.25 -36.66
CA ALA A 11 71.18 10.83 -37.88
C ALA A 11 70.27 11.99 -37.50
N ALA A 12 70.67 13.19 -37.83
CA ALA A 12 69.95 14.44 -37.75
C ALA A 12 68.72 14.36 -38.63
N SER A 13 67.49 14.43 -38.04
CA SER A 13 66.23 14.57 -38.75
C SER A 13 65.56 15.86 -38.34
N LEU A 14 65.42 16.76 -39.29
CA LEU A 14 64.66 18.01 -39.20
C LEU A 14 63.33 17.82 -38.46
N LEU A 15 63.12 18.59 -37.42
CA LEU A 15 61.84 18.78 -36.75
C LEU A 15 60.91 19.58 -37.66
N LEU A 16 60.06 18.91 -38.45
CA LEU A 16 58.81 19.44 -38.96
C LEU A 16 57.75 19.25 -37.88
N THR A 17 57.53 20.25 -37.02
CA THR A 17 56.37 20.33 -36.15
C THR A 17 55.14 20.63 -37.03
N PRO A 18 54.08 19.76 -37.03
CA PRO A 18 52.83 20.14 -37.60
C PRO A 18 52.21 21.22 -36.69
N VAL A 19 52.10 22.42 -37.21
CA VAL A 19 51.28 23.47 -36.59
C VAL A 19 49.83 22.99 -36.72
N PHE A 20 49.30 22.39 -35.66
CA PHE A 20 47.87 22.21 -35.53
C PHE A 20 47.27 23.60 -35.38
N SER A 21 46.76 24.14 -36.49
CA SER A 21 45.90 25.29 -36.52
C SER A 21 44.59 24.86 -35.83
N PHE A 22 44.45 25.17 -34.55
CA PHE A 22 43.14 25.14 -33.89
C PHE A 22 42.31 26.21 -34.60
N ALA A 23 41.42 25.78 -35.50
CA ALA A 23 40.35 26.62 -35.99
C ALA A 23 39.55 27.01 -34.74
N GLN A 24 39.75 28.21 -34.24
CA GLN A 24 38.82 28.83 -33.32
C GLN A 24 37.49 28.94 -34.06
N THR A 25 36.55 28.09 -33.74
CA THR A 25 35.16 28.28 -34.08
C THR A 25 34.77 29.61 -33.47
N GLN A 26 34.73 30.69 -34.25
CA GLN A 26 34.12 31.95 -33.82
C GLN A 26 32.68 31.62 -33.44
N THR A 27 32.40 31.67 -32.15
CA THR A 27 31.04 31.56 -31.63
C THR A 27 30.30 32.81 -32.14
N GLU A 28 29.39 32.68 -33.07
CA GLU A 28 28.56 33.78 -33.53
C GLU A 28 27.73 34.32 -32.38
N HIS A 29 27.90 35.59 -32.03
CA HIS A 29 27.10 36.26 -31.01
C HIS A 29 26.02 37.08 -31.70
N PHE A 30 24.82 37.05 -31.13
CA PHE A 30 23.66 37.81 -31.56
C PHE A 30 22.87 38.34 -30.38
N ASP A 31 22.04 39.35 -30.61
CA ASP A 31 21.19 39.89 -29.56
C ASP A 31 19.83 39.18 -29.60
N ILE A 32 19.26 38.89 -28.41
CA ILE A 32 17.91 38.35 -28.27
C ILE A 32 17.09 39.38 -27.51
N ASP A 33 16.22 40.10 -28.21
CA ASP A 33 15.30 41.08 -27.60
C ASP A 33 14.02 40.42 -27.09
N ARG A 34 13.58 39.35 -27.79
CA ARG A 34 12.39 38.57 -27.42
C ARG A 34 12.37 37.20 -28.09
N PHE A 35 11.63 36.28 -27.46
CA PHE A 35 11.24 35.03 -28.08
C PHE A 35 9.82 35.14 -28.65
N LYS A 36 9.60 34.65 -29.86
CA LYS A 36 8.29 34.44 -30.47
C LYS A 36 7.93 32.95 -30.35
N ILE A 37 6.84 32.62 -29.66
CA ILE A 37 6.41 31.24 -29.48
C ILE A 37 5.24 30.94 -30.39
N GLU A 38 5.38 29.93 -31.22
CA GLU A 38 4.34 29.45 -32.12
C GLU A 38 3.89 28.05 -31.71
N GLY A 39 2.58 27.75 -31.86
CA GLY A 39 2.00 26.42 -31.58
C GLY A 39 1.68 26.13 -30.10
N ASN A 40 1.94 27.06 -29.17
CA ASN A 40 1.56 26.89 -27.76
C ASN A 40 0.06 27.10 -27.53
N THR A 41 -0.60 26.14 -26.86
CA THR A 41 -1.98 26.24 -26.40
C THR A 41 -2.16 25.85 -24.92
N LEU A 42 -1.17 25.20 -24.32
CA LEU A 42 -1.25 24.57 -23.01
C LEU A 42 -0.67 25.42 -21.86
N LEU A 43 0.34 26.27 -22.13
CA LEU A 43 0.92 27.16 -21.15
C LEU A 43 0.39 28.57 -21.29
N LYS A 44 0.26 29.30 -20.19
CA LYS A 44 -0.11 30.72 -20.19
C LYS A 44 1.06 31.58 -20.71
N PRO A 45 0.80 32.68 -21.41
CA PRO A 45 1.86 33.58 -21.89
C PRO A 45 2.82 34.01 -20.78
N ASP A 46 2.31 34.45 -19.63
CA ASP A 46 3.12 34.89 -18.48
C ASP A 46 4.07 33.81 -17.96
N GLU A 47 3.67 32.53 -18.05
CA GLU A 47 4.53 31.41 -17.63
C GLU A 47 5.69 31.20 -18.62
N ILE A 48 5.44 31.38 -19.90
CA ILE A 48 6.43 31.28 -20.95
C ILE A 48 7.44 32.43 -20.84
N ASP A 49 6.93 33.66 -20.68
CA ASP A 49 7.76 34.85 -20.54
C ASP A 49 8.67 34.74 -19.31
N ALA A 50 8.14 34.27 -18.17
CA ALA A 50 8.93 34.08 -16.98
C ALA A 50 10.07 33.05 -17.14
N VAL A 51 9.84 31.98 -17.93
CA VAL A 51 10.83 30.94 -18.21
C VAL A 51 11.91 31.43 -19.16
N LEU A 52 11.53 32.23 -20.18
CA LEU A 52 12.43 32.68 -21.26
C LEU A 52 13.18 33.96 -20.92
N LYS A 53 12.70 34.76 -19.94
CA LYS A 53 13.32 36.03 -19.52
C LYS A 53 14.83 35.93 -19.23
N PRO A 54 15.38 34.88 -18.58
CA PRO A 54 16.82 34.79 -18.32
C PRO A 54 17.69 34.67 -19.57
N PHE A 55 17.11 34.28 -20.71
CA PHE A 55 17.80 34.05 -21.97
C PHE A 55 17.73 35.25 -22.93
N ILE A 56 16.98 36.30 -22.61
CA ILE A 56 16.93 37.58 -23.33
C ILE A 56 18.19 38.40 -22.97
N GLY A 57 18.74 39.12 -23.92
CA GLY A 57 19.87 40.03 -23.73
C GLY A 57 20.80 40.10 -24.90
N LYS A 58 21.87 40.90 -24.72
CA LYS A 58 22.91 41.13 -25.74
C LYS A 58 24.01 40.08 -25.67
N HIS A 59 24.71 39.89 -26.83
CA HIS A 59 25.85 38.99 -26.93
C HIS A 59 25.53 37.54 -26.52
N ARG A 60 24.38 37.03 -26.97
CA ARG A 60 23.95 35.65 -26.76
C ARG A 60 24.55 34.73 -27.79
N GLU A 61 24.62 33.44 -27.44
CA GLU A 61 25.13 32.37 -28.28
C GLU A 61 24.00 31.37 -28.60
N TYR A 62 24.21 30.56 -29.63
CA TYR A 62 23.26 29.46 -29.95
C TYR A 62 23.00 28.53 -28.77
N GLY A 63 24.00 28.35 -27.91
CA GLY A 63 23.83 27.61 -26.65
C GLY A 63 22.79 28.19 -25.69
N ASP A 64 22.57 29.55 -25.72
CA ASP A 64 21.50 30.18 -24.94
C ASP A 64 20.11 29.80 -25.48
N VAL A 65 19.96 29.72 -26.79
CA VAL A 65 18.71 29.28 -27.43
C VAL A 65 18.41 27.83 -27.07
N GLN A 66 19.43 26.96 -27.07
CA GLN A 66 19.24 25.58 -26.65
C GLN A 66 18.85 25.45 -25.17
N ARG A 67 19.44 26.26 -24.30
CA ARG A 67 19.05 26.32 -22.85
C ARG A 67 17.62 26.84 -22.69
N ALA A 68 17.21 27.83 -23.48
CA ALA A 68 15.84 28.35 -23.50
C ALA A 68 14.83 27.28 -23.95
N ILE A 69 15.15 26.51 -24.99
CA ILE A 69 14.35 25.38 -25.46
C ILE A 69 14.17 24.34 -24.35
N GLU A 70 15.27 23.95 -23.68
CA GLU A 70 15.19 22.95 -22.61
C GLU A 70 14.45 23.49 -21.39
N ALA A 71 14.63 24.74 -21.02
CA ALA A 71 13.87 25.39 -19.93
C ALA A 71 12.36 25.40 -20.22
N LEU A 72 11.97 25.73 -21.46
CA LEU A 72 10.56 25.71 -21.86
C LEU A 72 10.02 24.28 -21.89
N ARG A 73 10.77 23.32 -22.43
CA ARG A 73 10.42 21.90 -22.41
C ARG A 73 10.25 21.39 -20.98
N GLN A 74 11.14 21.78 -20.07
CA GLN A 74 11.05 21.44 -18.64
C GLN A 74 9.79 22.04 -17.99
N ARG A 75 9.38 23.25 -18.40
CA ARG A 75 8.13 23.86 -17.93
C ARG A 75 6.91 23.04 -18.34
N TYR A 76 6.83 22.57 -19.59
CA TYR A 76 5.76 21.67 -20.04
C TYR A 76 5.74 20.38 -19.21
N ARG A 77 6.92 19.75 -19.00
CA ARG A 77 7.04 18.54 -18.18
C ARG A 77 6.57 18.77 -16.75
N SER A 78 6.92 19.91 -16.15
CA SER A 78 6.50 20.25 -14.77
C SER A 78 4.98 20.46 -14.64
N ARG A 79 4.31 20.74 -15.76
CA ARG A 79 2.85 20.83 -15.87
C ARG A 79 2.19 19.48 -16.24
N GLY A 80 2.99 18.41 -16.36
CA GLY A 80 2.54 17.05 -16.66
C GLY A 80 2.52 16.69 -18.14
N PHE A 81 2.86 17.61 -19.04
CA PHE A 81 2.89 17.34 -20.49
C PHE A 81 4.26 16.80 -20.89
N SER A 82 4.36 15.49 -21.08
CA SER A 82 5.63 14.81 -21.39
C SER A 82 5.90 14.67 -22.90
N VAL A 83 4.90 14.85 -23.74
CA VAL A 83 4.98 14.66 -25.20
C VAL A 83 4.82 15.99 -25.91
N VAL A 84 5.75 16.90 -25.62
CA VAL A 84 5.84 18.23 -26.23
C VAL A 84 7.27 18.43 -26.76
N TRP A 85 7.39 18.82 -28.02
CA TRP A 85 8.66 19.17 -28.61
C TRP A 85 8.74 20.69 -28.78
N VAL A 86 9.89 21.24 -28.44
CA VAL A 86 10.23 22.64 -28.69
C VAL A 86 11.45 22.64 -29.57
N ILE A 87 11.33 23.27 -30.70
CA ILE A 87 12.39 23.36 -31.70
C ILE A 87 12.60 24.83 -32.14
N ALA A 88 13.80 25.17 -32.52
CA ALA A 88 14.08 26.41 -33.24
C ALA A 88 14.11 26.08 -34.74
N PRO A 89 13.15 26.55 -35.56
CA PRO A 89 13.22 26.38 -36.99
C PRO A 89 14.42 27.15 -37.59
N GLU A 90 14.83 26.81 -38.79
CA GLU A 90 15.83 27.59 -39.52
C GLU A 90 15.34 29.04 -39.65
N GLN A 91 16.14 29.98 -39.14
CA GLN A 91 15.79 31.42 -39.10
C GLN A 91 17.04 32.29 -39.08
N GLU A 92 16.92 33.51 -39.56
CA GLU A 92 17.97 34.52 -39.43
C GLU A 92 17.90 35.17 -38.04
N LEU A 93 18.99 35.12 -37.28
CA LEU A 93 19.06 35.59 -35.87
C LEU A 93 19.40 37.10 -35.76
N GLY A 94 19.59 37.80 -36.89
CA GLY A 94 20.06 39.19 -36.91
C GLY A 94 19.04 40.27 -36.52
N GLN A 95 17.76 39.92 -36.25
CA GLN A 95 16.69 40.89 -35.97
C GLN A 95 16.26 40.95 -34.50
N GLY A 96 17.01 40.33 -33.56
CA GLY A 96 16.69 40.31 -32.12
C GLY A 96 15.48 39.46 -31.76
N VAL A 97 14.83 38.78 -32.69
CA VAL A 97 13.67 37.91 -32.43
C VAL A 97 14.03 36.47 -32.74
N VAL A 98 13.94 35.59 -31.70
CA VAL A 98 14.12 34.16 -31.88
C VAL A 98 12.77 33.47 -31.83
N THR A 99 12.41 32.79 -32.91
CA THR A 99 11.16 32.02 -33.01
C THR A 99 11.41 30.60 -32.47
N LEU A 100 10.59 30.15 -31.52
CA LEU A 100 10.53 28.77 -31.06
C LEU A 100 9.18 28.17 -31.43
N GLN A 101 9.22 27.05 -32.12
CA GLN A 101 8.02 26.29 -32.48
C GLN A 101 7.77 25.20 -31.41
N VAL A 102 6.57 25.21 -30.84
CA VAL A 102 6.10 24.19 -29.92
C VAL A 102 5.17 23.24 -30.66
N ILE A 103 5.44 21.95 -30.55
CA ILE A 103 4.61 20.89 -31.10
C ILE A 103 3.99 20.16 -29.91
N GLU A 104 2.72 20.45 -29.62
CA GLU A 104 1.94 19.82 -28.56
C GLU A 104 1.23 18.59 -29.12
N ALA A 105 1.88 17.42 -28.99
CA ALA A 105 1.30 16.20 -29.54
C ALA A 105 -0.04 15.86 -28.90
N LYS A 106 -0.97 15.42 -29.73
CA LYS A 106 -2.30 14.95 -29.32
C LYS A 106 -2.42 13.45 -29.47
N ILE A 107 -3.23 12.85 -28.60
CA ILE A 107 -3.56 11.42 -28.74
C ILE A 107 -4.36 11.23 -30.03
N GLY A 108 -3.85 10.41 -30.92
CA GLY A 108 -4.51 9.99 -32.15
C GLY A 108 -5.45 8.84 -31.90
N LYS A 109 -5.02 7.64 -32.24
CA LYS A 109 -5.80 6.42 -32.04
C LYS A 109 -5.53 5.79 -30.68
N ILE A 110 -6.60 5.35 -29.98
CA ILE A 110 -6.51 4.50 -28.80
C ILE A 110 -6.90 3.07 -29.20
N THR A 111 -5.96 2.12 -29.04
CA THR A 111 -6.18 0.70 -29.30
C THR A 111 -6.15 -0.04 -27.97
N ILE A 112 -7.15 -0.90 -27.71
CA ILE A 112 -7.24 -1.73 -26.51
C ILE A 112 -6.98 -3.17 -26.95
N GLU A 113 -6.08 -3.89 -26.26
CA GLU A 113 -5.67 -5.24 -26.63
C GLU A 113 -5.61 -6.14 -25.38
N GLY A 114 -5.93 -7.42 -25.52
CA GLY A 114 -5.79 -8.44 -24.49
C GLY A 114 -6.98 -8.61 -23.56
N ASN A 115 -7.96 -7.69 -23.56
CA ASN A 115 -9.17 -7.80 -22.74
C ASN A 115 -10.07 -8.96 -23.20
N ARG A 116 -10.57 -9.74 -22.23
CA ARG A 116 -11.44 -10.91 -22.46
C ARG A 116 -12.73 -10.86 -21.65
N PHE A 117 -12.67 -10.36 -20.43
CA PHE A 117 -13.77 -10.31 -19.47
C PHE A 117 -14.27 -8.89 -19.23
N PHE A 118 -13.46 -7.91 -19.53
CA PHE A 118 -13.81 -6.48 -19.43
C PHE A 118 -13.94 -5.92 -20.85
N ASP A 119 -15.02 -5.22 -21.14
CA ASP A 119 -15.24 -4.63 -22.45
C ASP A 119 -14.45 -3.33 -22.64
N ASP A 120 -14.35 -2.88 -23.88
CA ASP A 120 -13.63 -1.64 -24.24
C ASP A 120 -14.24 -0.40 -23.53
N ALA A 121 -15.55 -0.40 -23.30
CA ALA A 121 -16.23 0.70 -22.62
C ALA A 121 -15.77 0.82 -21.16
N ASN A 122 -15.64 -0.32 -20.44
CA ASN A 122 -15.09 -0.36 -19.10
C ASN A 122 -13.63 0.11 -19.07
N ILE A 123 -12.79 -0.39 -19.99
CA ILE A 123 -11.38 0.00 -20.05
C ILE A 123 -11.24 1.51 -20.31
N ARG A 124 -11.99 2.07 -21.27
CA ARG A 124 -12.00 3.51 -21.54
C ARG A 124 -12.52 4.32 -20.34
N ALA A 125 -13.54 3.84 -19.63
CA ALA A 125 -14.07 4.50 -18.45
C ALA A 125 -13.05 4.52 -17.28
N SER A 126 -12.17 3.51 -17.20
CA SER A 126 -11.11 3.45 -16.19
C SER A 126 -9.91 4.37 -16.50
N LEU A 127 -9.81 4.92 -17.72
CA LEU A 127 -8.72 5.79 -18.17
C LEU A 127 -9.25 7.14 -18.69
N PRO A 128 -10.00 7.94 -17.91
CA PRO A 128 -10.63 9.16 -18.38
C PRO A 128 -9.64 10.26 -18.82
N ALA A 129 -8.38 10.18 -18.39
CA ALA A 129 -7.32 11.07 -18.85
C ALA A 129 -6.78 10.71 -20.24
N LEU A 130 -7.08 9.51 -20.75
CA LEU A 130 -6.65 9.05 -22.07
C LEU A 130 -7.77 9.32 -23.09
N ARG A 131 -7.69 10.45 -23.79
CA ARG A 131 -8.73 10.90 -24.75
C ARG A 131 -8.11 11.28 -26.09
N GLU A 132 -8.70 10.79 -27.17
CA GLU A 132 -8.34 11.17 -28.53
C GLU A 132 -8.48 12.69 -28.75
N GLY A 133 -7.56 13.31 -29.47
CA GLY A 133 -7.54 14.75 -29.75
C GLY A 133 -7.02 15.64 -28.61
N THR A 134 -6.67 15.10 -27.45
CA THR A 134 -6.11 15.87 -26.32
C THR A 134 -4.62 15.60 -26.16
N SER A 135 -3.87 16.57 -25.63
CA SER A 135 -2.45 16.36 -25.30
C SER A 135 -2.33 15.54 -24.01
N PRO A 136 -1.58 14.41 -24.02
CA PRO A 136 -1.51 13.49 -22.88
C PRO A 136 -0.79 14.11 -21.70
N ARG A 137 -1.42 14.01 -20.52
CA ARG A 137 -0.80 14.30 -19.24
C ARG A 137 -0.39 12.97 -18.59
N ALA A 138 0.89 12.66 -18.67
CA ALA A 138 1.42 11.37 -18.25
C ALA A 138 1.09 11.05 -16.77
N GLY A 139 1.11 12.07 -15.90
CA GLY A 139 0.75 11.89 -14.48
C GLY A 139 -0.69 11.45 -14.28
N ASP A 140 -1.65 12.07 -15.00
CA ASP A 140 -3.08 11.76 -14.88
C ASP A 140 -3.39 10.36 -15.45
N ILE A 141 -2.78 10.02 -16.61
CA ILE A 141 -2.89 8.68 -17.20
C ILE A 141 -2.31 7.61 -16.25
N SER A 142 -1.14 7.89 -15.67
CA SER A 142 -0.51 6.99 -14.70
C SER A 142 -1.36 6.80 -13.43
N ALA A 143 -2.00 7.87 -12.93
CA ALA A 143 -2.90 7.79 -11.78
C ALA A 143 -4.14 6.95 -12.10
N ASN A 144 -4.74 7.13 -13.28
CA ASN A 144 -5.86 6.29 -13.71
C ASN A 144 -5.44 4.81 -13.86
N ALA A 145 -4.30 4.53 -14.50
CA ALA A 145 -3.78 3.16 -14.63
C ALA A 145 -3.45 2.54 -13.27
N GLN A 146 -2.87 3.32 -12.35
CA GLN A 146 -2.60 2.86 -10.98
C GLN A 146 -3.89 2.46 -10.27
N LEU A 147 -4.95 3.29 -10.35
CA LEU A 147 -6.25 2.98 -9.76
C LEU A 147 -6.92 1.77 -10.43
N ALA A 148 -6.86 1.68 -11.77
CA ALA A 148 -7.40 0.53 -12.50
C ALA A 148 -6.69 -0.78 -12.10
N ASN A 149 -5.39 -0.73 -11.82
CA ASN A 149 -4.56 -1.84 -11.38
C ASN A 149 -4.78 -2.23 -9.89
N GLU A 150 -5.58 -1.49 -9.13
CA GLU A 150 -6.09 -1.94 -7.84
C GLU A 150 -7.21 -2.98 -7.96
N SER A 151 -7.76 -3.17 -9.16
CA SER A 151 -8.73 -4.24 -9.42
C SER A 151 -8.10 -5.62 -9.21
N PRO A 152 -8.75 -6.54 -8.48
CA PRO A 152 -8.24 -7.90 -8.31
C PRO A 152 -8.33 -8.76 -9.58
N ALA A 153 -9.05 -8.29 -10.61
CA ALA A 153 -9.33 -9.05 -11.83
C ALA A 153 -8.83 -8.40 -13.13
N LYS A 154 -8.21 -7.22 -13.05
CA LYS A 154 -7.74 -6.49 -14.24
C LYS A 154 -6.41 -5.80 -13.96
N GLN A 155 -5.52 -5.81 -14.94
CA GLN A 155 -4.33 -4.98 -15.01
C GLN A 155 -4.29 -4.29 -16.37
N VAL A 156 -3.90 -3.02 -16.39
CA VAL A 156 -3.77 -2.21 -17.61
C VAL A 156 -2.38 -1.57 -17.65
N ASP A 157 -1.78 -1.57 -18.84
CA ASP A 157 -0.58 -0.81 -19.14
C ASP A 157 -0.84 0.09 -20.34
N VAL A 158 -0.36 1.36 -20.29
CA VAL A 158 -0.59 2.35 -21.33
C VAL A 158 0.72 2.73 -21.95
N VAL A 159 0.88 2.38 -23.23
CA VAL A 159 2.06 2.68 -24.03
C VAL A 159 1.74 3.76 -25.07
N LEU A 160 2.44 4.89 -25.01
CA LEU A 160 2.35 5.94 -26.03
C LEU A 160 3.43 5.73 -27.09
N ARG A 161 3.04 5.73 -28.36
CA ARG A 161 3.94 5.54 -29.52
C ARG A 161 3.79 6.72 -30.51
N PRO A 162 4.84 7.09 -31.25
CA PRO A 162 4.70 8.06 -32.32
C PRO A 162 3.60 7.65 -33.29
N GLY A 163 2.71 8.61 -33.63
CA GLY A 163 1.68 8.44 -34.63
C GLY A 163 2.18 8.70 -36.05
N LYS A 164 1.25 8.93 -36.98
CA LYS A 164 1.57 9.15 -38.40
C LYS A 164 2.26 10.49 -38.66
N THR A 165 2.05 11.50 -37.83
CA THR A 165 2.60 12.84 -37.91
C THR A 165 3.28 13.21 -36.59
N GLN A 166 4.17 14.21 -36.59
CA GLN A 166 4.93 14.63 -35.42
C GLN A 166 4.06 15.18 -34.27
N ASP A 167 2.89 15.68 -34.58
CA ASP A 167 1.91 16.24 -33.65
C ASP A 167 0.90 15.21 -33.13
N VAL A 168 1.08 13.93 -33.46
CA VAL A 168 0.21 12.82 -33.04
C VAL A 168 0.98 11.74 -32.32
N VAL A 169 0.42 11.24 -31.24
CA VAL A 169 0.86 10.03 -30.53
C VAL A 169 -0.31 9.06 -30.42
N ASP A 170 -0.10 7.82 -30.79
CA ASP A 170 -1.09 6.77 -30.64
C ASP A 170 -0.89 6.10 -29.26
N ALA A 171 -1.97 5.65 -28.65
CA ALA A 171 -1.96 4.94 -27.38
C ALA A 171 -2.39 3.49 -27.57
N THR A 172 -1.60 2.56 -27.05
CA THR A 172 -2.00 1.15 -26.89
C THR A 172 -2.25 0.90 -25.41
N VAL A 173 -3.40 0.33 -25.09
CA VAL A 173 -3.76 -0.12 -23.73
C VAL A 173 -3.70 -1.63 -23.75
N ASP A 174 -2.64 -2.17 -23.16
CA ASP A 174 -2.47 -3.61 -22.97
C ASP A 174 -3.21 -4.04 -21.70
N VAL A 175 -4.16 -4.97 -21.83
CA VAL A 175 -5.02 -5.44 -20.73
C VAL A 175 -4.73 -6.90 -20.44
N LEU A 176 -4.50 -7.20 -19.17
CA LEU A 176 -4.47 -8.56 -18.65
C LEU A 176 -5.63 -8.70 -17.66
N ASP A 177 -6.66 -9.48 -18.03
CA ASP A 177 -7.82 -9.66 -17.18
C ASP A 177 -8.13 -11.14 -16.92
N VAL A 178 -8.84 -11.38 -15.82
CA VAL A 178 -9.35 -12.69 -15.43
C VAL A 178 -10.84 -12.57 -15.11
N ARG A 179 -11.52 -13.70 -14.92
CA ARG A 179 -12.93 -13.71 -14.54
C ARG A 179 -13.14 -12.82 -13.30
N PRO A 180 -14.07 -11.84 -13.34
CA PRO A 180 -14.27 -10.93 -12.22
C PRO A 180 -15.00 -11.57 -11.02
N LEU A 181 -15.74 -12.66 -11.22
CA LEU A 181 -16.39 -13.41 -10.16
C LEU A 181 -15.43 -14.50 -9.64
N LYS A 182 -15.17 -14.48 -8.34
CA LYS A 182 -14.36 -15.45 -7.62
C LYS A 182 -15.08 -15.90 -6.35
N ALA A 183 -15.23 -17.20 -6.15
CA ALA A 183 -15.57 -17.77 -4.86
C ALA A 183 -14.30 -18.22 -4.14
N PHE A 184 -14.32 -18.28 -2.82
CA PHE A 184 -13.16 -18.73 -2.05
C PHE A 184 -13.58 -19.39 -0.74
N MET A 185 -12.69 -20.25 -0.23
CA MET A 185 -12.80 -20.87 1.08
C MET A 185 -11.52 -20.61 1.88
N THR A 186 -11.67 -20.45 3.19
CA THR A 186 -10.56 -20.33 4.13
C THR A 186 -10.74 -21.32 5.27
N LEU A 187 -9.65 -21.90 5.74
CA LEU A 187 -9.61 -22.71 6.96
C LEU A 187 -8.39 -22.31 7.76
N ASP A 188 -8.59 -21.97 9.01
CA ASP A 188 -7.48 -21.66 9.92
C ASP A 188 -7.79 -22.14 11.36
N ASN A 189 -6.77 -22.09 12.24
CA ASN A 189 -6.91 -22.45 13.65
C ASN A 189 -6.76 -21.23 14.58
N THR A 190 -7.34 -20.09 14.18
CA THR A 190 -7.38 -18.87 15.01
C THR A 190 -8.49 -18.88 16.07
N GLY A 191 -9.19 -19.97 16.21
CA GLY A 191 -10.21 -20.17 17.22
C GLY A 191 -9.65 -20.36 18.63
N ASN A 192 -10.53 -20.71 19.55
CA ASN A 192 -10.20 -21.01 20.95
C ASN A 192 -11.01 -22.22 21.45
N PRO A 193 -10.62 -22.85 22.59
CA PRO A 193 -11.30 -24.03 23.09
C PRO A 193 -12.79 -23.83 23.38
N GLN A 194 -13.23 -22.62 23.73
CA GLN A 194 -14.63 -22.31 24.06
C GLN A 194 -15.51 -22.26 22.79
N THR A 195 -15.01 -21.63 21.73
CA THR A 195 -15.79 -21.40 20.50
C THR A 195 -15.35 -22.30 19.34
N GLY A 196 -14.49 -23.31 19.62
CA GLY A 196 -13.87 -24.18 18.61
C GLY A 196 -12.54 -23.63 18.12
N ASP A 197 -11.59 -24.53 17.90
CA ASP A 197 -10.20 -24.17 17.53
C ASP A 197 -10.06 -23.73 16.08
N TYR A 198 -10.94 -24.18 15.20
CA TYR A 198 -10.87 -23.91 13.77
C TYR A 198 -11.90 -22.88 13.33
N ARG A 199 -11.57 -22.13 12.29
CA ARG A 199 -12.45 -21.21 11.57
C ARG A 199 -12.53 -21.64 10.12
N LEU A 200 -13.75 -21.83 9.63
CA LEU A 200 -14.06 -22.11 8.23
C LEU A 200 -14.78 -20.90 7.66
N GLY A 201 -14.18 -20.29 6.65
CA GLY A 201 -14.74 -19.17 5.90
C GLY A 201 -15.17 -19.58 4.50
N VAL A 202 -16.26 -19.02 4.01
CA VAL A 202 -16.68 -19.08 2.61
C VAL A 202 -17.02 -17.67 2.15
N GLY A 203 -16.59 -17.33 0.95
CA GLY A 203 -16.82 -15.98 0.45
C GLY A 203 -16.94 -15.91 -1.06
N VAL A 204 -17.47 -14.79 -1.51
CA VAL A 204 -17.60 -14.45 -2.93
C VAL A 204 -17.15 -13.01 -3.16
N GLN A 205 -16.43 -12.78 -4.24
CA GLN A 205 -16.00 -11.45 -4.69
C GLN A 205 -16.37 -11.29 -6.16
N HIS A 206 -16.89 -10.11 -6.50
CA HIS A 206 -17.06 -9.71 -7.90
C HIS A 206 -16.34 -8.38 -8.12
N ALA A 207 -15.38 -8.38 -9.05
CA ALA A 207 -14.44 -7.26 -9.27
C ALA A 207 -14.87 -6.30 -10.40
N ASN A 208 -16.07 -6.46 -10.93
CA ASN A 208 -16.62 -5.59 -11.98
C ASN A 208 -18.15 -5.53 -11.89
N LEU A 209 -18.68 -5.15 -10.72
CA LEU A 209 -20.12 -4.95 -10.58
C LEU A 209 -20.56 -3.78 -11.47
N PHE A 210 -21.71 -3.96 -12.14
CA PHE A 210 -22.31 -2.97 -13.03
C PHE A 210 -21.39 -2.48 -14.19
N ASN A 211 -20.34 -3.25 -14.53
CA ASN A 211 -19.34 -2.90 -15.54
C ASN A 211 -18.60 -1.56 -15.23
N ARG A 212 -18.36 -1.29 -13.92
CA ARG A 212 -17.80 -0.03 -13.42
C ARG A 212 -16.53 -0.22 -12.60
N ASP A 213 -15.97 -1.44 -12.58
CA ASP A 213 -14.86 -1.84 -11.70
C ASP A 213 -15.19 -1.79 -10.20
N ASP A 214 -16.47 -1.65 -9.87
CA ASP A 214 -16.89 -1.73 -8.48
C ASP A 214 -16.60 -3.14 -7.94
N VAL A 215 -15.97 -3.23 -6.77
CA VAL A 215 -15.61 -4.51 -6.16
C VAL A 215 -16.51 -4.78 -4.97
N GLY A 216 -17.35 -5.80 -5.08
CA GLY A 216 -18.16 -6.30 -3.97
C GLY A 216 -17.57 -7.59 -3.41
N THR A 217 -17.48 -7.70 -2.08
CA THR A 217 -17.06 -8.93 -1.39
C THR A 217 -18.04 -9.24 -0.28
N PHE A 218 -18.43 -10.50 -0.16
CA PHE A 218 -19.17 -11.03 0.98
C PHE A 218 -18.44 -12.25 1.53
N ASN A 219 -18.36 -12.37 2.85
CA ASN A 219 -17.71 -13.48 3.53
C ASN A 219 -18.49 -13.89 4.77
N TYR A 220 -18.62 -15.20 4.97
CA TYR A 220 -19.17 -15.84 6.17
C TYR A 220 -18.11 -16.73 6.79
N VAL A 221 -17.89 -16.62 8.11
CA VAL A 221 -16.94 -17.45 8.85
C VAL A 221 -17.67 -18.09 10.03
N THR A 222 -17.42 -19.38 10.22
CA THR A 222 -17.96 -20.16 11.33
C THR A 222 -16.90 -21.07 11.93
N SER A 223 -17.27 -21.88 12.93
CA SER A 223 -16.42 -22.91 13.51
C SER A 223 -17.05 -24.28 13.28
N PRO A 224 -16.35 -25.23 12.63
CA PRO A 224 -16.88 -26.58 12.40
C PRO A 224 -17.31 -27.26 13.70
N GLY A 225 -18.53 -27.77 13.74
CA GLY A 225 -19.15 -28.40 14.91
C GLY A 225 -19.69 -27.42 15.96
N LYS A 226 -19.57 -26.11 15.73
CA LYS A 226 -20.12 -25.03 16.60
C LYS A 226 -20.76 -23.90 15.78
N GLU A 227 -21.36 -24.26 14.65
CA GLU A 227 -21.89 -23.29 13.67
C GLU A 227 -22.99 -22.39 14.28
N SER A 228 -23.78 -22.91 15.21
CA SER A 228 -24.81 -22.14 15.93
C SER A 228 -24.21 -21.13 16.94
N GLN A 229 -22.95 -21.32 17.34
CA GLN A 229 -22.27 -20.49 18.34
C GLN A 229 -21.31 -19.48 17.71
N VAL A 230 -20.88 -19.71 16.47
CA VAL A 230 -19.87 -18.89 15.79
C VAL A 230 -20.41 -18.45 14.43
N SER A 231 -20.65 -17.16 14.30
CA SER A 231 -21.08 -16.53 13.07
C SER A 231 -20.41 -15.17 12.91
N LEU A 232 -19.57 -15.05 11.89
CA LEU A 232 -19.01 -13.77 11.45
C LEU A 232 -19.49 -13.53 10.02
N TYR A 233 -20.08 -12.38 9.78
CA TYR A 233 -20.46 -11.91 8.46
C TYR A 233 -19.68 -10.65 8.14
N SER A 234 -19.15 -10.54 6.95
CA SER A 234 -18.60 -9.28 6.44
C SER A 234 -19.04 -9.01 5.02
N GLY A 235 -19.30 -7.76 4.73
CA GLY A 235 -19.55 -7.25 3.40
C GLY A 235 -18.69 -6.02 3.16
N SER A 236 -18.23 -5.85 1.94
CA SER A 236 -17.53 -4.64 1.54
C SER A 236 -17.79 -4.30 0.09
N TYR A 237 -17.73 -3.00 -0.20
CA TYR A 237 -17.96 -2.47 -1.53
C TYR A 237 -17.00 -1.33 -1.80
N ARG A 238 -16.18 -1.47 -2.85
CA ARG A 238 -15.25 -0.43 -3.33
C ARG A 238 -15.79 0.19 -4.59
N VAL A 239 -15.75 1.51 -4.64
CA VAL A 239 -16.07 2.33 -5.81
C VAL A 239 -14.82 3.09 -6.24
N PRO A 240 -14.24 2.80 -7.41
CA PRO A 240 -13.15 3.61 -7.97
C PRO A 240 -13.71 4.93 -8.51
N LEU A 241 -13.05 6.03 -8.17
CA LEU A 241 -13.40 7.39 -8.59
C LEU A 241 -12.37 7.88 -9.62
N TYR A 242 -12.38 7.31 -10.81
CA TYR A 242 -11.36 7.51 -11.84
C TYR A 242 -11.11 8.97 -12.22
N SER A 243 -12.15 9.82 -12.19
CA SER A 243 -11.99 11.25 -12.50
C SER A 243 -11.17 12.02 -11.46
N GLN A 244 -11.15 11.53 -10.21
CA GLN A 244 -10.34 12.08 -9.12
C GLN A 244 -9.02 11.32 -8.96
N GLY A 245 -8.93 10.08 -9.44
CA GLY A 245 -7.80 9.18 -9.21
C GLY A 245 -7.85 8.50 -7.84
N ASP A 246 -9.01 8.46 -7.17
CA ASP A 246 -9.21 8.03 -5.79
C ASP A 246 -10.20 6.86 -5.71
N SER A 247 -10.46 6.31 -4.51
CA SER A 247 -11.50 5.32 -4.31
C SER A 247 -12.23 5.47 -2.97
N MET A 248 -13.44 4.92 -2.89
CA MET A 248 -14.22 4.84 -1.65
C MET A 248 -14.51 3.37 -1.32
N ASP A 249 -14.32 3.01 -0.04
CA ASP A 249 -14.66 1.69 0.48
C ASP A 249 -15.75 1.81 1.54
N PHE A 250 -16.79 0.99 1.41
CA PHE A 250 -17.82 0.75 2.41
C PHE A 250 -17.59 -0.64 3.01
N ILE A 251 -17.60 -0.73 4.33
CA ILE A 251 -17.33 -1.96 5.06
C ILE A 251 -18.45 -2.17 6.06
N MET A 252 -18.94 -3.40 6.16
CA MET A 252 -19.86 -3.81 7.22
C MET A 252 -19.46 -5.18 7.75
N GLY A 253 -19.73 -5.42 9.02
CA GLY A 253 -19.43 -6.68 9.63
C GLY A 253 -20.24 -6.92 10.88
N TYR A 254 -20.46 -8.19 11.17
CA TYR A 254 -21.08 -8.68 12.39
C TYR A 254 -20.29 -9.87 12.91
N SER A 255 -20.10 -9.92 14.21
CA SER A 255 -19.47 -11.04 14.90
C SER A 255 -20.22 -11.34 16.19
N ASN A 256 -20.43 -12.61 16.50
CA ASN A 256 -20.92 -13.05 17.80
C ASN A 256 -19.80 -13.68 18.67
N VAL A 257 -18.54 -13.54 18.28
CA VAL A 257 -17.38 -14.06 19.01
C VAL A 257 -16.35 -12.97 19.29
N SER A 258 -15.57 -13.16 20.35
CA SER A 258 -14.57 -12.18 20.84
C SER A 258 -13.32 -12.04 19.96
N ALA A 259 -13.07 -12.95 19.05
CA ALA A 259 -11.96 -12.87 18.11
C ALA A 259 -12.28 -13.58 16.80
N GLY A 260 -11.95 -12.97 15.70
CA GLY A 260 -12.10 -13.53 14.35
C GLY A 260 -11.71 -12.52 13.30
N THR A 261 -11.40 -13.01 12.10
CA THR A 261 -11.02 -12.17 10.96
C THR A 261 -11.84 -12.55 9.74
N ALA A 262 -12.33 -11.56 9.01
CA ALA A 262 -13.05 -11.72 7.75
C ALA A 262 -12.40 -10.84 6.66
N GLN A 263 -12.40 -11.31 5.43
CA GLN A 263 -11.80 -10.58 4.31
C GLN A 263 -12.73 -9.48 3.78
N THR A 264 -12.17 -8.32 3.50
CA THR A 264 -12.87 -7.19 2.87
C THR A 264 -12.03 -6.56 1.77
N VAL A 265 -12.63 -5.71 0.95
CA VAL A 265 -11.91 -4.94 -0.10
C VAL A 265 -10.87 -3.98 0.49
N ALA A 266 -11.03 -3.54 1.74
CA ALA A 266 -10.08 -2.68 2.45
C ALA A 266 -9.04 -3.47 3.26
N GLY A 267 -8.97 -4.79 3.05
CA GLY A 267 -8.10 -5.72 3.79
C GLY A 267 -8.85 -6.53 4.85
N PRO A 268 -8.14 -7.28 5.68
CA PRO A 268 -8.76 -8.12 6.71
C PRO A 268 -9.43 -7.26 7.79
N LEU A 269 -10.73 -7.51 8.03
CA LEU A 269 -11.50 -6.96 9.15
C LEU A 269 -11.37 -7.88 10.36
N THR A 270 -10.65 -7.43 11.37
CA THR A 270 -10.48 -8.17 12.61
C THR A 270 -11.51 -7.75 13.66
N PHE A 271 -12.25 -8.70 14.18
CA PHE A 271 -13.16 -8.50 15.30
C PHE A 271 -12.41 -8.71 16.62
N SER A 272 -12.58 -7.77 17.53
CA SER A 272 -11.99 -7.80 18.87
C SER A 272 -13.05 -7.92 19.97
N GLY A 273 -14.28 -8.26 19.59
CA GLY A 273 -15.44 -8.44 20.46
C GLY A 273 -16.67 -8.85 19.66
N ASN A 274 -17.73 -9.25 20.34
CA ASN A 274 -19.04 -9.43 19.73
C ASN A 274 -19.55 -8.06 19.26
N GLY A 275 -20.29 -8.02 18.15
CA GLY A 275 -20.95 -6.79 17.74
C GLY A 275 -20.93 -6.51 16.27
N THR A 276 -21.25 -5.26 15.93
CA THR A 276 -21.33 -4.79 14.55
C THR A 276 -20.28 -3.72 14.25
N VAL A 277 -19.82 -3.70 13.02
CA VAL A 277 -18.87 -2.71 12.50
C VAL A 277 -19.41 -2.15 11.19
N TYR A 278 -19.43 -0.83 11.08
CA TYR A 278 -19.59 -0.12 9.82
C TYR A 278 -18.40 0.80 9.62
N GLY A 279 -17.87 0.84 8.41
CA GLY A 279 -16.70 1.65 8.07
C GLY A 279 -16.86 2.32 6.72
N LEU A 280 -16.37 3.56 6.63
CA LEU A 280 -16.20 4.30 5.39
C LEU A 280 -14.73 4.68 5.26
N ARG A 281 -14.17 4.47 4.07
CA ARG A 281 -12.81 4.89 3.73
C ARG A 281 -12.83 5.70 2.46
N TYR A 282 -12.18 6.85 2.47
CA TYR A 282 -11.81 7.57 1.26
C TYR A 282 -10.30 7.42 1.06
N ASN A 283 -9.93 6.78 -0.04
CA ASN A 283 -8.53 6.50 -0.38
C ASN A 283 -8.07 7.51 -1.42
N GLN A 284 -7.27 8.47 -0.99
CA GLN A 284 -6.65 9.46 -1.86
C GLN A 284 -5.30 8.95 -2.32
N LEU A 285 -5.19 8.59 -3.60
CA LEU A 285 -3.93 8.21 -4.22
C LEU A 285 -3.09 9.46 -4.47
N LEU A 286 -1.85 9.42 -4.02
CA LEU A 286 -0.89 10.49 -4.24
C LEU A 286 0.00 10.15 -5.45
N ASN A 287 0.54 11.18 -6.09
CA ASN A 287 1.36 11.01 -7.27
C ASN A 287 2.56 10.09 -7.02
N ARG A 288 2.64 9.02 -7.77
CA ARG A 288 3.75 8.06 -7.70
C ARG A 288 5.08 8.76 -8.01
N GLN A 289 6.10 8.48 -7.21
CA GLN A 289 7.46 9.02 -7.34
C GLN A 289 8.43 7.88 -7.66
N GLY A 290 8.61 7.59 -8.93
CA GLY A 290 9.41 6.46 -9.38
C GLY A 290 8.85 5.13 -8.88
N GLU A 291 9.58 4.47 -7.99
CA GLU A 291 9.20 3.18 -7.38
C GLU A 291 8.36 3.33 -6.10
N TYR A 292 8.14 4.55 -5.64
CA TYR A 292 7.39 4.87 -4.44
C TYR A 292 5.95 5.21 -4.76
N SER A 293 5.01 4.41 -4.25
CA SER A 293 3.57 4.65 -4.28
C SER A 293 3.07 4.96 -2.89
N HIS A 294 2.20 5.96 -2.74
CA HIS A 294 1.70 6.36 -1.44
C HIS A 294 0.27 6.89 -1.51
N ARG A 295 -0.42 6.86 -0.37
CA ARG A 295 -1.80 7.32 -0.25
C ARG A 295 -2.12 7.88 1.12
N LEU A 296 -3.15 8.70 1.19
CA LEU A 296 -3.86 9.07 2.40
C LEU A 296 -5.20 8.34 2.46
N VAL A 297 -5.54 7.81 3.61
CA VAL A 297 -6.84 7.17 3.84
C VAL A 297 -7.54 7.88 4.99
N TYR A 298 -8.70 8.45 4.67
CA TYR A 298 -9.60 9.07 5.65
C TYR A 298 -10.63 8.02 6.06
N GLY A 299 -10.74 7.75 7.34
CA GLY A 299 -11.62 6.72 7.87
C GLY A 299 -12.66 7.26 8.82
N LEU A 300 -13.85 6.70 8.75
CA LEU A 300 -14.94 6.89 9.72
C LEU A 300 -15.49 5.51 10.04
N ASP A 301 -15.49 5.14 11.32
CA ASP A 301 -16.04 3.88 11.79
C ASP A 301 -17.17 4.09 12.80
N TYR A 302 -18.03 3.10 12.85
CA TYR A 302 -18.97 2.83 13.92
C TYR A 302 -18.77 1.38 14.34
N ARG A 303 -18.38 1.13 15.59
CA ARG A 303 -18.16 -0.21 16.13
C ARG A 303 -18.94 -0.35 17.43
N ALA A 304 -19.97 -1.17 17.42
CA ALA A 304 -20.76 -1.49 18.60
C ALA A 304 -20.26 -2.81 19.18
N TYR A 305 -19.53 -2.75 20.28
CA TYR A 305 -19.11 -3.91 21.05
C TYR A 305 -20.25 -4.30 21.98
N GLN A 306 -20.73 -5.55 21.85
CA GLN A 306 -21.84 -6.10 22.63
C GLN A 306 -21.29 -7.22 23.50
N ASN A 307 -21.38 -7.06 24.79
CA ASN A 307 -20.88 -8.04 25.75
C ASN A 307 -22.05 -8.85 26.33
N ASN A 308 -22.47 -9.89 25.61
CA ASN A 308 -23.55 -10.78 26.04
C ASN A 308 -23.07 -11.77 27.12
N CYS A 309 -22.58 -11.25 28.24
CA CYS A 309 -22.22 -12.09 29.40
C CYS A 309 -23.42 -12.28 30.31
N SER A 310 -23.67 -13.51 30.71
CA SER A 310 -24.69 -13.88 31.69
C SER A 310 -24.17 -14.96 32.64
N LEU A 311 -24.22 -14.71 33.94
CA LEU A 311 -23.72 -15.63 34.95
C LEU A 311 -24.90 -16.22 35.78
N GLY A 312 -25.40 -17.39 35.35
CA GLY A 312 -26.46 -18.11 36.03
C GLY A 312 -27.69 -17.23 36.32
N SER A 313 -28.21 -17.32 37.55
CA SER A 313 -29.36 -16.53 38.01
C SER A 313 -29.09 -15.02 38.20
N PHE A 314 -27.81 -14.63 38.21
CA PHE A 314 -27.41 -13.22 38.35
C PHE A 314 -27.46 -12.45 37.01
N GLY A 315 -27.66 -13.17 35.88
CA GLY A 315 -27.72 -12.55 34.58
C GLY A 315 -26.47 -11.71 34.23
N ALA A 316 -26.64 -10.59 33.52
CA ALA A 316 -25.57 -9.67 33.18
C ALA A 316 -24.92 -9.01 34.42
N ALA A 317 -25.66 -8.79 35.49
CA ALA A 317 -25.13 -8.20 36.71
C ALA A 317 -24.05 -9.06 37.38
N GLY A 318 -24.08 -10.39 37.21
CA GLY A 318 -23.05 -11.29 37.70
C GLY A 318 -21.71 -11.19 36.96
N CYS A 319 -21.69 -10.60 35.78
CA CYS A 319 -20.49 -10.42 34.96
C CYS A 319 -19.76 -9.08 35.22
N GLY A 320 -20.37 -8.19 35.98
CA GLY A 320 -19.80 -6.87 36.29
C GLY A 320 -19.45 -6.06 35.02
N PRO A 321 -18.28 -5.39 34.98
CA PRO A 321 -17.86 -4.52 33.87
C PRO A 321 -17.76 -5.22 32.51
N VAL A 322 -17.53 -6.54 32.49
CA VAL A 322 -17.42 -7.32 31.24
C VAL A 322 -18.74 -7.38 30.46
N ALA A 323 -19.89 -7.13 31.11
CA ALA A 323 -21.19 -7.09 30.47
C ALA A 323 -21.56 -5.72 29.87
N ALA A 324 -20.74 -4.70 30.04
CA ALA A 324 -21.07 -3.35 29.55
C ALA A 324 -20.84 -3.23 28.04
N ASP A 325 -21.91 -2.87 27.34
CA ASP A 325 -21.85 -2.55 25.91
C ASP A 325 -21.17 -1.20 25.69
N VAL A 326 -20.32 -1.13 24.67
CA VAL A 326 -19.62 0.11 24.31
C VAL A 326 -19.66 0.31 22.79
N THR A 327 -20.02 1.54 22.38
CA THR A 327 -19.95 1.96 20.98
C THR A 327 -18.84 2.98 20.81
N VAL A 328 -17.95 2.74 19.85
CA VAL A 328 -16.90 3.68 19.45
C VAL A 328 -17.16 4.21 18.04
N ARG A 329 -16.81 5.47 17.80
CA ARG A 329 -16.95 6.15 16.51
C ARG A 329 -15.64 6.87 16.15
N PRO A 330 -14.57 6.15 15.91
CA PRO A 330 -13.30 6.77 15.59
C PRO A 330 -13.30 7.37 14.18
N ILE A 331 -12.78 8.60 14.07
CA ILE A 331 -12.26 9.16 12.84
C ILE A 331 -10.78 8.83 12.75
N SER A 332 -10.27 8.58 11.56
CA SER A 332 -8.88 8.23 11.35
C SER A 332 -8.29 8.87 10.11
N LEU A 333 -7.00 9.17 10.18
CA LEU A 333 -6.16 9.55 9.05
C LEU A 333 -4.97 8.59 9.01
N THR A 334 -4.81 7.90 7.89
CA THR A 334 -3.69 6.99 7.67
C THR A 334 -2.87 7.45 6.47
N TYR A 335 -1.57 7.59 6.65
CA TYR A 335 -0.62 7.71 5.56
C TYR A 335 0.08 6.37 5.37
N SER A 336 0.09 5.86 4.15
CA SER A 336 0.78 4.62 3.81
C SER A 336 1.63 4.77 2.56
N GLY A 337 2.73 4.05 2.53
CA GLY A 337 3.67 4.05 1.42
C GLY A 337 4.21 2.65 1.15
N ASN A 338 4.51 2.43 -0.13
CA ASN A 338 5.12 1.20 -0.64
C ASN A 338 6.26 1.55 -1.58
N TRP A 339 7.42 0.92 -1.36
CA TRP A 339 8.55 0.90 -2.29
C TRP A 339 8.66 -0.50 -2.89
N ALA A 340 8.50 -0.61 -4.20
CA ALA A 340 8.62 -1.87 -4.93
C ALA A 340 9.82 -1.80 -5.89
N ARG A 341 10.93 -2.44 -5.49
CA ARG A 341 12.16 -2.57 -6.28
C ARG A 341 12.44 -4.02 -6.63
N PRO A 342 13.14 -4.30 -7.71
CA PRO A 342 13.62 -5.65 -7.96
C PRO A 342 14.34 -6.22 -6.74
N GLY A 343 13.89 -7.38 -6.26
CA GLY A 343 14.42 -8.03 -5.07
C GLY A 343 14.07 -7.39 -3.72
N ARG A 344 13.37 -6.25 -3.66
CA ARG A 344 13.01 -5.61 -2.39
C ARG A 344 11.64 -4.94 -2.43
N ILE A 345 10.78 -5.33 -1.51
CA ILE A 345 9.48 -4.68 -1.26
C ILE A 345 9.48 -4.17 0.17
N SER A 346 9.04 -2.93 0.37
CA SER A 346 8.93 -2.32 1.69
C SER A 346 7.63 -1.54 1.80
N ASP A 347 6.85 -1.82 2.84
CA ASP A 347 5.58 -1.17 3.14
C ASP A 347 5.65 -0.51 4.50
N PHE A 348 4.94 0.60 4.66
CA PHE A 348 4.69 1.17 5.97
C PHE A 348 3.36 1.91 6.01
N TYR A 349 2.84 2.08 7.22
CA TYR A 349 1.73 3.00 7.48
C TYR A 349 1.91 3.70 8.83
N VAL A 350 1.34 4.90 8.93
CA VAL A 350 1.13 5.66 10.17
C VAL A 350 -0.32 6.08 10.21
N ALA A 351 -1.03 5.71 11.25
CA ALA A 351 -2.45 6.00 11.41
C ALA A 351 -2.72 6.70 12.75
N LEU A 352 -3.36 7.85 12.67
CA LEU A 352 -3.90 8.57 13.83
C LEU A 352 -5.41 8.36 13.87
N SER A 353 -5.94 7.96 15.02
CA SER A 353 -7.36 7.73 15.24
C SER A 353 -7.81 8.43 16.51
N HIS A 354 -8.96 9.11 16.45
CA HIS A 354 -9.59 9.77 17.59
C HIS A 354 -11.05 9.38 17.69
N ASN A 355 -11.48 8.96 18.86
CA ASN A 355 -12.88 8.58 19.07
C ASN A 355 -13.77 9.79 19.37
N ILE A 356 -14.91 9.86 18.68
CA ILE A 356 -15.93 10.88 18.89
C ILE A 356 -17.02 10.28 19.79
N PRO A 357 -17.21 10.75 21.02
CA PRO A 357 -18.25 10.28 21.93
C PRO A 357 -19.66 10.44 21.36
N GLY A 358 -20.60 9.69 21.88
CA GLY A 358 -22.01 9.74 21.51
C GLY A 358 -22.50 8.45 20.86
N ALA A 359 -23.70 8.46 20.29
CA ALA A 359 -24.51 7.29 19.93
C ALA A 359 -24.97 6.46 21.16
N VAL A 360 -25.74 5.42 20.87
CA VAL A 360 -26.18 4.46 21.90
C VAL A 360 -24.94 3.75 22.47
N ASN A 361 -24.81 3.69 23.78
CA ASN A 361 -23.66 3.10 24.48
C ASN A 361 -22.28 3.73 24.16
N GLY A 362 -22.25 4.96 23.65
CA GLY A 362 -21.01 5.67 23.30
C GLY A 362 -20.71 6.87 24.21
N GLN A 363 -21.36 6.98 25.36
CA GLN A 363 -21.14 8.03 26.35
C GLN A 363 -19.99 7.67 27.31
N GLU A 364 -19.42 8.65 27.98
CA GLU A 364 -18.34 8.46 28.95
C GLU A 364 -18.72 7.42 30.02
N SER A 365 -19.99 7.41 30.47
CA SER A 365 -20.50 6.43 31.44
C SER A 365 -20.40 4.98 30.96
N ASN A 366 -20.58 4.72 29.66
CA ASN A 366 -20.45 3.37 29.09
C ASN A 366 -18.99 2.91 29.08
N PHE A 367 -18.07 3.81 28.76
CA PHE A 367 -16.64 3.53 28.80
C PHE A 367 -16.16 3.27 30.24
N ASN A 368 -16.58 4.12 31.18
CA ASN A 368 -16.31 3.93 32.61
C ASN A 368 -16.88 2.60 33.12
N ALA A 369 -18.08 2.20 32.68
CA ALA A 369 -18.68 0.92 33.07
C ALA A 369 -17.93 -0.28 32.48
N SER A 370 -17.42 -0.18 31.26
CA SER A 370 -16.68 -1.25 30.59
C SER A 370 -15.27 -1.46 31.17
N ARG A 371 -14.60 -0.38 31.60
CA ARG A 371 -13.31 -0.43 32.31
C ARG A 371 -13.30 0.61 33.42
N PRO A 372 -13.85 0.24 34.61
CA PRO A 372 -13.94 1.15 35.75
C PRO A 372 -12.58 1.27 36.46
N SER A 373 -12.38 2.40 37.13
CA SER A 373 -11.27 2.57 38.07
C SER A 373 -11.53 1.74 39.34
N PRO A 374 -10.55 0.95 39.82
CA PRO A 374 -10.70 0.14 41.04
C PRO A 374 -11.00 0.95 42.33
N THR A 375 -10.54 2.20 42.40
CA THR A 375 -10.74 3.08 43.55
C THR A 375 -11.97 3.99 43.42
N GLY A 376 -12.78 3.79 42.39
CA GLY A 376 -13.82 4.75 41.99
C GLY A 376 -13.26 5.96 41.25
N GLY A 377 -14.11 6.73 40.63
CA GLY A 377 -13.71 7.86 39.77
C GLY A 377 -13.78 7.49 38.29
N ASN A 378 -13.00 8.19 37.46
CA ASN A 378 -13.07 8.01 36.02
C ASN A 378 -12.38 6.71 35.58
N GLY A 379 -13.10 5.90 34.80
CA GLY A 379 -12.60 4.72 34.11
C GLY A 379 -11.95 5.04 32.76
N ALA A 380 -12.08 4.14 31.79
CA ALA A 380 -11.66 4.39 30.42
C ALA A 380 -12.39 5.60 29.83
N THR A 381 -11.67 6.42 29.05
CA THR A 381 -12.24 7.61 28.44
C THR A 381 -12.87 7.32 27.08
N SER A 382 -13.99 8.00 26.81
CA SER A 382 -14.64 7.99 25.49
C SER A 382 -13.95 8.87 24.46
N ARG A 383 -12.95 9.69 24.84
CA ARG A 383 -12.24 10.64 23.96
C ARG A 383 -10.78 10.25 23.74
N TYR A 384 -10.53 8.95 23.62
CA TYR A 384 -9.18 8.45 23.42
C TYR A 384 -8.61 8.79 22.05
N THR A 385 -7.29 8.86 21.99
CA THR A 385 -6.52 9.00 20.76
C THR A 385 -5.52 7.86 20.64
N ILE A 386 -5.43 7.24 19.46
CA ILE A 386 -4.51 6.13 19.19
C ILE A 386 -3.64 6.49 17.99
N LEU A 387 -2.34 6.31 18.14
CA LEU A 387 -1.35 6.31 17.07
C LEU A 387 -0.95 4.86 16.77
N ARG A 388 -1.11 4.41 15.51
CA ARG A 388 -0.66 3.10 15.04
C ARG A 388 0.43 3.26 14.00
N PHE A 389 1.40 2.38 14.04
CA PHE A 389 2.48 2.28 13.08
C PHE A 389 2.64 0.83 12.65
N GLY A 390 2.90 0.59 11.38
CA GLY A 390 3.29 -0.71 10.87
C GLY A 390 4.28 -0.56 9.74
N THR A 391 5.22 -1.51 9.66
CA THR A 391 6.15 -1.61 8.53
C THR A 391 6.49 -3.07 8.27
N SER A 392 6.74 -3.38 7.01
CA SER A 392 7.21 -4.68 6.56
C SER A 392 8.21 -4.49 5.44
N MET A 393 9.29 -5.24 5.47
CA MET A 393 10.30 -5.27 4.42
C MET A 393 10.61 -6.71 4.07
N VAL A 394 10.56 -7.03 2.78
CA VAL A 394 11.03 -8.30 2.22
C VAL A 394 12.21 -8.00 1.31
N ASN A 395 13.34 -8.64 1.56
CA ASN A 395 14.52 -8.56 0.71
C ASN A 395 14.85 -9.96 0.16
N ALA A 396 14.82 -10.10 -1.15
CA ALA A 396 15.23 -11.31 -1.87
C ALA A 396 16.67 -11.15 -2.35
N PHE A 397 17.50 -12.16 -2.08
CA PHE A 397 18.90 -12.23 -2.51
C PHE A 397 19.01 -12.96 -3.85
N GLU A 398 20.12 -12.81 -4.54
CA GLU A 398 20.40 -13.53 -5.80
C GLU A 398 20.34 -15.05 -5.64
N SER A 399 20.66 -15.57 -4.45
CA SER A 399 20.53 -16.98 -4.06
C SER A 399 19.08 -17.44 -3.84
N ASN A 400 18.08 -16.59 -4.11
CA ASN A 400 16.64 -16.82 -3.88
C ASN A 400 16.23 -17.02 -2.41
N TRP A 401 17.12 -16.86 -1.45
CA TRP A 401 16.75 -16.71 -0.05
C TRP A 401 16.05 -15.36 0.14
N GLN A 402 15.13 -15.30 1.10
CA GLN A 402 14.46 -14.05 1.43
C GLN A 402 14.48 -13.80 2.93
N VAL A 403 14.69 -12.56 3.31
CA VAL A 403 14.53 -12.10 4.70
C VAL A 403 13.35 -11.15 4.74
N ARG A 404 12.44 -11.40 5.68
CA ARG A 404 11.33 -10.50 6.01
C ARG A 404 11.49 -9.98 7.42
N VAL A 405 11.35 -8.66 7.57
CA VAL A 405 11.25 -7.99 8.87
C VAL A 405 9.94 -7.24 8.90
N ALA A 406 9.19 -7.40 9.97
CA ALA A 406 7.95 -6.63 10.19
C ALA A 406 7.91 -6.09 11.62
N LEU A 407 7.32 -4.92 11.78
CA LEU A 407 7.07 -4.27 13.07
C LEU A 407 5.68 -3.64 13.05
N ASN A 408 4.92 -3.86 14.11
CA ASN A 408 3.64 -3.19 14.34
C ASN A 408 3.64 -2.62 15.75
N ALA A 409 3.08 -1.44 15.92
CA ALA A 409 3.02 -0.74 17.19
C ALA A 409 1.72 0.06 17.33
N GLN A 410 1.28 0.19 18.58
CA GLN A 410 0.22 1.10 18.98
C GLN A 410 0.68 1.92 20.19
N TYR A 411 0.41 3.20 20.15
CA TYR A 411 0.63 4.11 21.25
C TYR A 411 -0.64 4.91 21.54
N THR A 412 -0.96 5.04 22.82
CA THR A 412 -2.01 5.92 23.33
C THR A 412 -1.62 6.37 24.74
N PRO A 413 -1.94 7.60 25.16
CA PRO A 413 -1.86 7.99 26.55
C PRO A 413 -3.06 7.49 27.38
N ASP A 414 -4.13 7.02 26.73
CA ASP A 414 -5.41 6.74 27.34
C ASP A 414 -5.56 5.26 27.74
N ALA A 415 -6.35 4.99 28.76
CA ALA A 415 -6.82 3.66 29.08
C ALA A 415 -7.96 3.29 28.13
N LEU A 416 -7.81 2.19 27.40
CA LEU A 416 -8.74 1.78 26.34
C LEU A 416 -9.71 0.69 26.82
N VAL A 417 -10.90 0.69 26.24
CA VAL A 417 -11.79 -0.48 26.31
C VAL A 417 -11.17 -1.66 25.54
N SER A 418 -11.50 -2.89 25.93
CA SER A 418 -10.85 -4.13 25.42
C SER A 418 -10.86 -4.25 23.89
N GLY A 419 -11.93 -3.77 23.22
CA GLY A 419 -12.06 -3.78 21.77
C GLY A 419 -11.03 -2.91 21.04
N GLU A 420 -10.48 -1.88 21.67
CA GLU A 420 -9.50 -0.96 21.08
C GLU A 420 -8.05 -1.26 21.51
N GLN A 421 -7.85 -2.20 22.45
CA GLN A 421 -6.53 -2.62 22.91
C GLN A 421 -5.73 -3.32 21.81
N PHE A 422 -4.42 -3.19 21.86
CA PHE A 422 -3.47 -3.77 20.93
C PHE A 422 -3.11 -5.20 21.32
N GLY A 423 -3.49 -6.17 20.47
CA GLY A 423 -3.12 -7.57 20.64
C GLY A 423 -1.70 -7.83 20.11
N ILE A 424 -0.86 -8.46 20.94
CA ILE A 424 0.52 -8.83 20.56
C ILE A 424 0.72 -10.32 20.36
N ALA A 425 -0.31 -11.14 20.58
CA ALA A 425 -0.30 -12.60 20.51
C ALA A 425 -1.17 -13.10 19.35
N GLY A 426 -0.77 -14.19 18.69
CA GLY A 426 -1.52 -14.87 17.64
C GLY A 426 -0.71 -15.17 16.38
N MET A 427 -1.36 -15.78 15.39
CA MET A 427 -0.76 -16.26 14.13
C MET A 427 -0.05 -15.16 13.33
N THR A 428 -0.54 -13.92 13.39
CA THR A 428 0.00 -12.77 12.64
C THR A 428 0.79 -11.80 13.51
N ALA A 429 0.89 -12.08 14.82
CA ALA A 429 1.65 -11.31 15.79
C ALA A 429 2.80 -12.16 16.35
N VAL A 430 2.89 -12.36 17.65
CA VAL A 430 3.84 -13.31 18.25
C VAL A 430 3.18 -14.70 18.24
N ARG A 431 3.72 -15.62 17.43
CA ARG A 431 3.22 -16.99 17.27
C ARG A 431 3.48 -17.82 18.53
N GLY A 432 2.73 -18.89 18.70
CA GLY A 432 2.81 -19.75 19.90
C GLY A 432 1.70 -19.50 20.93
N PHE A 433 0.84 -18.52 20.69
CA PHE A 433 -0.27 -18.09 21.52
C PHE A 433 -1.60 -18.12 20.76
N LEU A 434 -2.73 -18.03 21.50
CA LEU A 434 -4.05 -17.78 20.91
C LEU A 434 -4.16 -16.35 20.37
N GLU A 435 -5.10 -16.13 19.44
CA GLU A 435 -5.36 -14.80 18.89
C GLU A 435 -5.78 -13.82 19.99
N ARG A 436 -5.07 -12.68 20.07
CA ARG A 436 -5.30 -11.61 21.06
C ARG A 436 -5.29 -12.08 22.52
N GLU A 437 -4.68 -13.23 22.82
CA GLU A 437 -4.56 -13.76 24.18
C GLU A 437 -3.93 -12.74 25.14
N ILE A 438 -3.03 -11.92 24.62
CA ILE A 438 -2.43 -10.79 25.33
C ILE A 438 -2.73 -9.52 24.52
N ALA A 439 -3.56 -8.65 25.11
CA ALA A 439 -3.90 -7.34 24.56
C ALA A 439 -3.77 -6.27 25.65
N ARG A 440 -3.21 -5.09 25.29
CA ARG A 440 -2.97 -3.96 26.20
C ARG A 440 -3.18 -2.64 25.43
N ASP A 441 -3.12 -1.51 26.13
CA ASP A 441 -3.40 -0.20 25.54
C ASP A 441 -2.28 0.24 24.58
N THR A 442 -1.02 0.02 24.96
CA THR A 442 0.17 0.41 24.22
C THR A 442 1.10 -0.78 24.03
N GLY A 443 1.75 -0.90 22.89
CA GLY A 443 2.70 -1.99 22.67
C GLY A 443 3.24 -2.06 21.26
N TYR A 444 4.08 -3.05 21.04
CA TYR A 444 4.62 -3.41 19.72
C TYR A 444 4.84 -4.92 19.64
N PHE A 445 4.86 -5.43 18.43
CA PHE A 445 5.43 -6.74 18.10
C PHE A 445 6.23 -6.67 16.80
N GLY A 446 7.25 -7.51 16.72
CA GLY A 446 8.11 -7.66 15.56
C GLY A 446 8.30 -9.11 15.17
N ASN A 447 8.46 -9.33 13.87
CA ASN A 447 8.71 -10.64 13.27
C ASN A 447 9.97 -10.56 12.41
N LEU A 448 10.89 -11.49 12.61
CA LEU A 448 12.03 -11.73 11.73
C LEU A 448 11.86 -13.12 11.11
N GLU A 449 11.87 -13.19 9.79
CA GLU A 449 11.63 -14.43 9.04
C GLU A 449 12.69 -14.61 7.97
N LEU A 450 13.26 -15.83 7.89
CA LEU A 450 14.19 -16.26 6.86
C LEU A 450 13.53 -17.35 6.02
N TYR A 451 13.33 -17.08 4.74
CA TYR A 451 12.70 -18.01 3.78
C TYR A 451 13.75 -18.68 2.90
N SER A 452 13.61 -19.98 2.70
CA SER A 452 14.40 -20.75 1.73
C SER A 452 14.12 -20.30 0.28
N PRO A 453 14.96 -20.68 -0.69
CA PRO A 453 14.57 -20.72 -2.09
C PRO A 453 13.31 -21.56 -2.30
N ASN A 454 12.69 -21.45 -3.49
CA ASN A 454 11.55 -22.27 -3.83
C ASN A 454 11.94 -23.76 -3.83
N LEU A 455 11.29 -24.54 -2.96
CA LEU A 455 11.51 -25.99 -2.79
C LEU A 455 10.64 -26.84 -3.70
N ALA A 456 9.60 -26.28 -4.32
CA ALA A 456 8.70 -27.02 -5.22
C ALA A 456 9.45 -27.45 -6.50
N GLY A 457 10.41 -26.63 -6.97
CA GLY A 457 11.22 -26.92 -8.14
C GLY A 457 10.35 -27.33 -9.34
N GLU A 458 10.83 -28.35 -10.08
CA GLU A 458 10.11 -28.96 -11.20
C GLU A 458 9.12 -30.08 -10.76
N MET A 459 9.06 -30.41 -9.46
CA MET A 459 8.22 -31.50 -8.95
C MET A 459 6.73 -31.25 -9.07
N ILE A 460 6.31 -30.00 -9.10
CA ILE A 460 4.90 -29.61 -9.28
C ILE A 460 4.83 -28.71 -10.52
N PRO A 461 4.29 -29.22 -11.64
CA PRO A 461 4.12 -28.42 -12.85
C PRO A 461 3.24 -27.20 -12.59
N GLY A 462 3.64 -26.06 -13.14
CA GLY A 462 2.92 -24.79 -13.01
C GLY A 462 3.61 -23.82 -12.06
N GLU A 463 2.96 -22.69 -11.78
CA GLU A 463 3.46 -21.62 -10.93
C GLU A 463 3.32 -21.97 -9.44
N SER A 464 4.02 -23.02 -8.99
CA SER A 464 4.04 -23.43 -7.59
C SER A 464 5.25 -22.83 -6.86
N ASN A 465 5.03 -22.27 -5.68
CA ASN A 465 6.07 -21.71 -4.84
C ASN A 465 5.93 -22.25 -3.40
N LEU A 466 6.80 -23.20 -3.06
CA LEU A 466 6.90 -23.75 -1.72
C LEU A 466 8.21 -23.27 -1.09
N ARG A 467 8.11 -22.57 0.04
CA ARG A 467 9.27 -22.09 0.81
C ARG A 467 9.19 -22.55 2.24
N GLY A 468 10.26 -23.12 2.75
CA GLY A 468 10.47 -23.27 4.18
C GLY A 468 10.83 -21.94 4.82
N LEU A 469 10.54 -21.77 6.09
CA LEU A 469 10.94 -20.59 6.85
C LEU A 469 11.39 -20.93 8.27
N LEU A 470 12.31 -20.13 8.79
CA LEU A 470 12.62 -19.98 10.19
C LEU A 470 12.19 -18.61 10.66
N PHE A 471 11.73 -18.48 11.89
CA PHE A 471 11.28 -17.20 12.41
C PHE A 471 11.63 -16.99 13.88
N TYR A 472 11.72 -15.72 14.25
CA TYR A 472 11.76 -15.23 15.63
C TYR A 472 10.76 -14.09 15.77
N ASP A 473 9.88 -14.21 16.77
CA ASP A 473 8.85 -13.22 17.09
C ASP A 473 9.08 -12.66 18.48
N ILE A 474 8.84 -11.35 18.64
CA ILE A 474 8.91 -10.65 19.93
C ILE A 474 7.76 -9.67 20.05
N GLY A 475 7.21 -9.51 21.25
CA GLY A 475 6.17 -8.54 21.53
C GLY A 475 6.26 -8.01 22.95
N ARG A 476 5.91 -6.73 23.11
CA ARG A 476 5.82 -6.06 24.40
C ARG A 476 4.62 -5.14 24.41
N ALA A 477 3.83 -5.20 25.48
CA ALA A 477 2.67 -4.33 25.63
C ALA A 477 2.43 -3.98 27.09
N ALA A 478 1.79 -2.84 27.33
CA ALA A 478 1.44 -2.37 28.67
C ALA A 478 0.05 -1.73 28.66
N ASN A 479 -0.66 -1.86 29.78
CA ASN A 479 -1.84 -1.05 30.03
C ASN A 479 -1.43 0.38 30.46
N ASN A 480 -2.30 1.33 30.22
CA ASN A 480 -2.25 2.66 30.85
C ASN A 480 -3.11 2.58 32.11
N PRO A 481 -2.50 2.60 33.31
CA PRO A 481 -3.22 2.31 34.53
C PRO A 481 -4.21 3.43 34.88
N LEU A 482 -5.42 3.03 35.23
CA LEU A 482 -6.40 3.88 35.90
C LEU A 482 -6.03 4.06 37.38
N ALA A 483 -6.67 5.00 38.07
CA ALA A 483 -6.45 5.18 39.49
C ALA A 483 -6.70 3.88 40.27
N GLY A 484 -5.71 3.41 41.03
CA GLY A 484 -5.73 2.14 41.75
C GLY A 484 -5.37 0.91 40.90
N GLU A 485 -5.15 1.02 39.60
CA GLU A 485 -4.58 -0.06 38.79
C GLU A 485 -3.04 -0.07 38.91
N THR A 486 -2.46 -1.26 38.92
CA THR A 486 -1.02 -1.42 38.69
C THR A 486 -0.73 -1.47 37.22
N ARG A 487 0.44 -0.90 36.82
CA ARG A 487 0.91 -1.01 35.45
C ARG A 487 1.29 -2.47 35.15
N GLN A 488 0.51 -3.11 34.28
CA GLN A 488 0.79 -4.46 33.80
C GLN A 488 1.65 -4.38 32.55
N LEU A 489 2.77 -5.08 32.55
CA LEU A 489 3.70 -5.16 31.44
C LEU A 489 3.78 -6.61 30.94
N ALA A 490 3.45 -6.81 29.68
CA ALA A 490 3.60 -8.08 28.99
C ALA A 490 4.84 -8.07 28.10
N SER A 491 5.65 -9.12 28.16
CA SER A 491 6.78 -9.34 27.26
C SER A 491 6.79 -10.82 26.85
N ILE A 492 6.56 -11.08 25.56
CA ILE A 492 6.46 -12.43 25.01
C ILE A 492 7.37 -12.59 23.81
N SER A 493 7.86 -13.80 23.58
CA SER A 493 8.67 -14.13 22.41
C SER A 493 8.56 -15.61 22.04
N SER A 494 8.78 -15.91 20.79
CA SER A 494 8.79 -17.27 20.25
C SER A 494 9.80 -17.43 19.12
N ILE A 495 10.19 -18.68 18.88
CA ILE A 495 11.00 -19.09 17.74
C ILE A 495 10.30 -20.29 17.09
N GLY A 496 10.51 -20.47 15.79
CA GLY A 496 9.93 -21.63 15.14
C GLY A 496 10.31 -21.78 13.68
N ALA A 497 9.69 -22.78 13.08
CA ALA A 497 9.83 -23.09 11.69
C ALA A 497 8.45 -23.29 11.03
N GLY A 498 8.39 -23.17 9.73
CA GLY A 498 7.14 -23.36 9.00
C GLY A 498 7.36 -23.44 7.50
N PHE A 499 6.28 -23.38 6.76
CA PHE A 499 6.32 -23.29 5.31
C PHE A 499 5.20 -22.41 4.77
N ARG A 500 5.43 -21.92 3.54
CA ARG A 500 4.45 -21.18 2.73
C ARG A 500 4.36 -21.87 1.38
N TRP A 501 3.17 -22.28 1.01
CA TRP A 501 2.90 -22.94 -0.24
C TRP A 501 1.82 -22.20 -1.02
N ASN A 502 2.21 -21.67 -2.17
CA ASN A 502 1.30 -20.99 -3.08
C ASN A 502 1.30 -21.73 -4.41
N ILE A 503 0.10 -21.92 -4.98
CA ILE A 503 -0.08 -22.44 -6.33
C ILE A 503 -0.91 -21.40 -7.09
N GLN A 504 -0.29 -20.77 -8.08
CA GLN A 504 -0.90 -19.67 -8.82
C GLN A 504 -1.50 -18.59 -7.86
N ARG A 505 -2.72 -18.14 -8.15
CA ARG A 505 -3.46 -17.17 -7.31
C ARG A 505 -4.53 -17.81 -6.44
N ASP A 506 -4.76 -19.11 -6.60
CA ASP A 506 -5.98 -19.78 -6.13
C ASP A 506 -5.74 -20.70 -4.93
N PHE A 507 -4.51 -21.05 -4.64
CA PHE A 507 -4.16 -21.82 -3.45
C PHE A 507 -3.05 -21.14 -2.65
N ASN A 508 -3.30 -20.97 -1.35
CA ASN A 508 -2.29 -20.48 -0.41
C ASN A 508 -2.39 -21.29 0.89
N MET A 509 -1.28 -21.87 1.32
CA MET A 509 -1.19 -22.59 2.59
C MET A 509 -0.03 -22.04 3.42
N ARG A 510 -0.31 -21.77 4.68
CA ARG A 510 0.64 -21.37 5.69
C ARG A 510 0.60 -22.39 6.82
N PHE A 511 1.78 -22.84 7.26
CA PHE A 511 1.94 -23.62 8.47
C PHE A 511 3.14 -23.10 9.25
N ASP A 512 2.98 -22.92 10.56
CA ASP A 512 4.05 -22.52 11.49
C ASP A 512 3.97 -23.37 12.76
N LEU A 513 5.10 -23.89 13.20
CA LEU A 513 5.26 -24.50 14.52
C LEU A 513 6.13 -23.56 15.37
N ALA A 514 5.54 -22.98 16.38
CA ALA A 514 6.18 -22.03 17.28
C ALA A 514 6.48 -22.68 18.63
N ARG A 515 7.67 -22.42 19.16
CA ARG A 515 8.07 -22.69 20.55
C ARG A 515 8.15 -21.37 21.30
N VAL A 516 7.43 -21.27 22.40
CA VAL A 516 7.44 -20.10 23.27
C VAL A 516 8.77 -20.02 24.02
N ILE A 517 9.44 -18.87 23.99
CA ILE A 517 10.66 -18.58 24.74
C ILE A 517 10.35 -17.84 26.03
N SER A 518 9.49 -16.81 25.96
CA SER A 518 8.92 -16.14 27.14
C SER A 518 7.42 -15.95 26.93
N GLY A 519 6.60 -16.23 27.94
CA GLY A 519 5.19 -16.44 27.69
C GLY A 519 4.19 -16.00 28.72
N ILE A 520 4.25 -16.51 29.96
CA ILE A 520 3.24 -16.18 30.96
C ILE A 520 3.40 -14.76 31.45
N VAL A 521 2.31 -13.99 31.35
CA VAL A 521 2.21 -12.61 31.83
C VAL A 521 0.93 -12.49 32.65
N ASP A 522 1.03 -12.11 33.91
CA ASP A 522 -0.11 -11.97 34.82
C ASP A 522 -1.00 -13.23 34.88
N GLY A 523 -0.39 -14.41 34.76
CA GLY A 523 -1.10 -15.70 34.72
C GLY A 523 -1.78 -16.05 33.41
N VAL A 524 -1.62 -15.23 32.38
CA VAL A 524 -2.17 -15.43 31.03
C VAL A 524 -1.07 -15.76 30.03
N GLY A 525 -1.35 -16.63 29.07
CA GLY A 525 -0.46 -17.06 28.00
C GLY A 525 0.20 -18.41 28.24
N ASN A 526 0.93 -18.89 27.25
CA ASN A 526 1.62 -20.17 27.28
C ASN A 526 2.95 -20.07 28.04
N GLN A 527 3.30 -21.16 28.77
CA GLN A 527 4.59 -21.25 29.45
C GLN A 527 5.76 -21.30 28.49
N ALA A 528 6.91 -20.79 28.91
CA ALA A 528 8.17 -21.00 28.21
C ALA A 528 8.43 -22.50 27.98
N GLY A 529 8.81 -22.84 26.73
CA GLY A 529 9.01 -24.22 26.29
C GLY A 529 7.77 -24.87 25.68
N SER A 530 6.56 -24.31 25.82
CA SER A 530 5.36 -24.82 25.14
C SER A 530 5.41 -24.64 23.62
N TYR A 531 4.66 -25.48 22.90
CA TYR A 531 4.57 -25.48 21.45
C TYR A 531 3.13 -25.21 21.00
N ARG A 532 2.99 -24.47 19.89
CA ARG A 532 1.71 -24.31 19.21
C ARG A 532 1.91 -24.30 17.70
N GLY A 533 1.10 -25.09 16.99
CA GLY A 533 0.97 -25.06 15.55
C GLY A 533 -0.05 -24.00 15.10
N HIS A 534 0.27 -23.28 14.04
CA HIS A 534 -0.65 -22.38 13.36
C HIS A 534 -0.80 -22.84 11.92
N ILE A 535 -2.03 -22.97 11.44
CA ILE A 535 -2.35 -23.37 10.08
C ILE A 535 -3.37 -22.43 9.47
N SER A 536 -3.18 -22.08 8.21
CA SER A 536 -4.16 -21.34 7.42
C SER A 536 -4.10 -21.84 5.97
N VAL A 537 -5.26 -22.11 5.40
CA VAL A 537 -5.43 -22.53 4.00
C VAL A 537 -6.46 -21.63 3.33
N TYR A 538 -6.15 -21.15 2.16
CA TYR A 538 -7.04 -20.41 1.28
C TYR A 538 -7.16 -21.16 -0.07
N VAL A 539 -8.37 -21.32 -0.56
CA VAL A 539 -8.67 -21.89 -1.87
C VAL A 539 -9.61 -20.96 -2.60
N GLY A 540 -9.19 -20.47 -3.78
CA GLY A 540 -10.01 -19.72 -4.73
C GLY A 540 -10.56 -20.62 -5.81
N ILE A 541 -11.76 -20.31 -6.32
CA ILE A 541 -12.46 -21.07 -7.35
C ILE A 541 -13.01 -20.11 -8.41
#